data_b86b812d2a8db5e36b6880f4efefc684
#
_entry.id   b86b812d2a8db5e36b6880f4efefc684
#
_cell.length_a   1.000
_cell.length_b   1.000
_cell.length_c   1.000
_cell.angle_alpha   90.00
_cell.angle_beta   90.00
_cell.angle_gamma   90.00
#
_symmetry.space_group_name_H-M   'P 1'
#
loop_
_entity.id
_entity.type
_entity.pdbx_description
1 polymer ?
#
loop_
_entity_poly.entity_id
_entity_poly.type
_entity_poly.pdbx_seq_one_letter_code
_entity_poly.pdbx_strand_id
1 'polypeptide(L)'
;VNSASFEGVLHDNLSNKKNKISFQDMKSFYKRIEKSNITWINQSNQLGYGHAVSLASSFVGQDDFILHAGDTLIVQPNNSHLIDLDKLSKRADCVVALEKISEPSAYGVIVGKRTSKYSLPSNDKVYKITQAVEKPSKKISNLAIMALNKFTPDVMKILKKIPAGYRGEIQITDAIQHMVDSQMNVLGYEYHHSCTRLDIGTPDTYWHAQQHSKKLASKG
;
A
#
# COMPACT_ATOMS: atom_id res chain seq x y z
N VAL A 1 15.24 13.73 15.85
CA VAL A 1 16.03 14.59 14.93
C VAL A 1 15.64 16.02 15.22
N ASN A 2 16.57 16.83 15.73
CA ASN A 2 16.30 18.22 16.12
C ASN A 2 16.04 19.06 14.87
N SER A 3 14.88 19.72 14.77
CA SER A 3 14.48 20.56 13.63
C SER A 3 15.50 21.67 13.29
N ALA A 4 16.16 22.23 14.30
CA ALA A 4 17.15 23.29 14.14
C ALA A 4 18.41 22.87 13.38
N SER A 5 18.87 21.61 13.49
CA SER A 5 20.05 21.12 12.73
C SER A 5 19.73 20.84 11.26
N PHE A 6 18.46 20.65 10.94
CA PHE A 6 18.01 20.38 9.57
C PHE A 6 17.79 21.67 8.77
N GLU A 7 17.36 22.76 9.43
CA GLU A 7 17.22 24.08 8.77
C GLU A 7 18.57 24.62 8.28
N GLY A 8 19.65 24.39 9.02
CA GLY A 8 21.00 24.79 8.59
C GLY A 8 21.49 24.03 7.35
N VAL A 9 21.33 22.71 7.33
CA VAL A 9 21.73 21.87 6.19
C VAL A 9 20.88 22.16 4.94
N LEU A 10 19.61 22.50 5.13
CA LEU A 10 18.70 22.93 4.06
C LEU A 10 19.12 24.27 3.44
N HIS A 11 19.49 25.24 4.27
CA HIS A 11 19.87 26.57 3.80
C HIS A 11 21.15 26.52 2.93
N ASP A 12 22.14 25.72 3.30
CA ASP A 12 23.39 25.58 2.58
C ASP A 12 23.25 24.84 1.24
N ASN A 13 22.35 23.83 1.18
CA ASN A 13 22.10 23.08 -0.06
C ASN A 13 21.17 23.80 -1.05
N LEU A 14 20.33 24.73 -0.59
CA LEU A 14 19.37 25.46 -1.42
C LEU A 14 19.91 26.76 -2.00
N SER A 15 21.04 27.26 -1.50
CA SER A 15 21.74 28.40 -2.09
C SER A 15 22.30 28.09 -3.49
N ASN A 16 22.34 26.81 -3.88
CA ASN A 16 22.82 26.39 -5.19
C ASN A 16 21.64 26.42 -6.21
N LYS A 17 21.60 27.51 -7.01
CA LYS A 17 20.54 27.82 -8.00
C LYS A 17 20.26 26.77 -9.08
N LYS A 18 20.94 25.61 -9.07
CA LYS A 18 20.74 24.51 -10.01
C LYS A 18 19.67 23.48 -9.59
N ASN A 19 19.28 23.45 -8.32
CA ASN A 19 18.26 22.52 -7.84
C ASN A 19 16.91 23.22 -7.73
N LYS A 20 16.01 22.95 -8.68
CA LYS A 20 14.67 23.55 -8.79
C LYS A 20 13.63 22.99 -7.80
N ILE A 21 14.01 22.33 -6.72
CA ILE A 21 13.05 22.07 -5.64
C ILE A 21 12.93 23.38 -4.88
N SER A 22 11.74 23.98 -4.92
CA SER A 22 11.50 25.24 -4.24
C SER A 22 11.70 25.04 -2.73
N PHE A 23 12.34 26.00 -2.07
CA PHE A 23 12.45 26.05 -0.60
C PHE A 23 11.06 25.88 0.06
N GLN A 24 10.02 26.41 -0.56
CA GLN A 24 8.65 26.31 -0.10
C GLN A 24 8.12 24.87 -0.13
N ASP A 25 8.45 24.09 -1.17
CA ASP A 25 8.03 22.68 -1.27
C ASP A 25 8.66 21.82 -0.18
N MET A 26 9.96 22.03 0.06
CA MET A 26 10.67 21.34 1.14
C MET A 26 10.13 21.76 2.51
N LYS A 27 9.92 23.05 2.75
CA LYS A 27 9.33 23.56 4.00
C LYS A 27 7.91 22.97 4.22
N SER A 28 7.11 22.89 3.17
CA SER A 28 5.79 22.29 3.20
C SER A 28 5.85 20.80 3.53
N PHE A 29 6.81 20.07 2.97
CA PHE A 29 7.02 18.65 3.25
C PHE A 29 7.38 18.40 4.73
N TYR A 30 8.40 19.12 5.24
CA TYR A 30 8.80 18.99 6.65
C TYR A 30 7.70 19.40 7.62
N LYS A 31 6.96 20.46 7.32
CA LYS A 31 5.80 20.86 8.14
C LYS A 31 4.72 19.77 8.20
N ARG A 32 4.57 18.95 7.15
CA ARG A 32 3.67 17.78 7.17
C ARG A 32 4.21 16.67 8.06
N ILE A 33 5.53 16.39 8.00
CA ILE A 33 6.17 15.39 8.87
C ILE A 33 6.06 15.81 10.34
N GLU A 34 6.35 17.06 10.66
CA GLU A 34 6.25 17.60 12.04
C GLU A 34 4.83 17.49 12.63
N LYS A 35 3.81 17.56 11.76
CA LYS A 35 2.40 17.41 12.18
C LYS A 35 1.95 15.96 12.26
N SER A 36 2.80 15.01 11.86
CA SER A 36 2.49 13.58 11.87
C SER A 36 3.05 12.93 13.14
N ASN A 37 2.27 12.04 13.74
CA ASN A 37 2.78 11.16 14.78
C ASN A 37 3.40 9.93 14.12
N ILE A 38 4.73 9.75 14.27
CA ILE A 38 5.45 8.62 13.67
C ILE A 38 5.90 7.70 14.80
N THR A 39 5.53 6.42 14.69
CA THR A 39 5.94 5.35 15.60
C THR A 39 6.75 4.32 14.82
N TRP A 40 7.94 3.97 15.33
CA TRP A 40 8.80 2.93 14.76
C TRP A 40 8.61 1.64 15.55
N ILE A 41 8.29 0.55 14.83
CA ILE A 41 8.12 -0.79 15.40
C ILE A 41 9.16 -1.70 14.79
N ASN A 42 10.06 -2.25 15.61
CA ASN A 42 11.13 -3.11 15.14
C ASN A 42 10.65 -4.55 14.95
N GLN A 43 10.97 -5.13 13.78
CA GLN A 43 10.82 -6.56 13.50
C GLN A 43 12.16 -7.26 13.73
N SER A 44 12.36 -7.83 14.91
CA SER A 44 13.63 -8.51 15.27
C SER A 44 13.85 -9.81 14.49
N ASN A 45 12.76 -10.53 14.16
CA ASN A 45 12.80 -11.77 13.40
C ASN A 45 12.05 -11.59 12.09
N GLN A 46 12.69 -11.84 10.96
CA GLN A 46 12.11 -11.70 9.62
C GLN A 46 11.21 -12.89 9.28
N LEU A 47 10.02 -12.95 9.88
CA LEU A 47 9.03 -14.01 9.67
C LEU A 47 7.96 -13.66 8.62
N GLY A 48 8.26 -12.72 7.73
CA GLY A 48 7.40 -12.31 6.63
C GLY A 48 6.68 -10.98 6.85
N TYR A 49 6.01 -10.50 5.79
CA TYR A 49 5.33 -9.20 5.78
C TYR A 49 4.13 -9.16 6.74
N GLY A 50 3.33 -10.22 6.78
CA GLY A 50 2.22 -10.33 7.73
C GLY A 50 2.68 -10.33 9.18
N HIS A 51 3.85 -10.92 9.48
CA HIS A 51 4.44 -10.83 10.81
C HIS A 51 4.79 -9.38 11.17
N ALA A 52 5.45 -8.64 10.27
CA ALA A 52 5.74 -7.22 10.51
C ALA A 52 4.47 -6.42 10.84
N VAL A 53 3.38 -6.64 10.08
CA VAL A 53 2.07 -6.01 10.35
C VAL A 53 1.53 -6.41 11.71
N SER A 54 1.63 -7.67 12.11
CA SER A 54 1.11 -8.17 13.40
C SER A 54 1.75 -7.48 14.61
N LEU A 55 3.00 -7.04 14.49
CA LEU A 55 3.72 -6.32 15.55
C LEU A 55 3.11 -4.94 15.84
N ALA A 56 2.41 -4.35 14.88
CA ALA A 56 1.71 -3.08 15.06
C ALA A 56 0.39 -3.22 15.86
N SER A 57 0.02 -4.43 16.28
CA SER A 57 -1.28 -4.70 16.93
C SER A 57 -1.59 -3.80 18.13
N SER A 58 -0.60 -3.53 19.01
CA SER A 58 -0.80 -2.67 20.16
C SER A 58 -0.95 -1.19 19.80
N PHE A 59 -0.34 -0.77 18.69
CA PHE A 59 -0.46 0.58 18.15
C PHE A 59 -1.82 0.80 17.46
N VAL A 60 -2.25 -0.17 16.66
CA VAL A 60 -3.54 -0.12 15.95
C VAL A 60 -4.72 -0.20 16.92
N GLY A 61 -4.61 -1.00 17.99
CA GLY A 61 -5.69 -1.16 18.97
C GLY A 61 -6.96 -1.72 18.36
N GLN A 62 -8.04 -0.95 18.42
CA GLN A 62 -9.37 -1.32 17.89
C GLN A 62 -9.76 -0.50 16.65
N ASP A 63 -8.85 0.28 16.10
CA ASP A 63 -9.13 1.15 14.96
C ASP A 63 -8.92 0.42 13.62
N ASP A 64 -9.69 0.80 12.63
CA ASP A 64 -9.43 0.48 11.24
C ASP A 64 -8.13 1.16 10.80
N PHE A 65 -7.37 0.50 9.94
CA PHE A 65 -6.10 1.06 9.46
C PHE A 65 -5.84 0.81 7.98
N ILE A 66 -5.02 1.67 7.41
CA ILE A 66 -4.48 1.51 6.06
C ILE A 66 -3.08 0.91 6.17
N LEU A 67 -2.87 -0.18 5.45
CA LEU A 67 -1.57 -0.79 5.26
C LEU A 67 -1.02 -0.38 3.90
N HIS A 68 0.15 0.28 3.91
CA HIS A 68 0.86 0.64 2.69
C HIS A 68 2.31 0.14 2.78
N ALA A 69 2.77 -0.61 1.78
CA ALA A 69 4.17 -1.03 1.71
C ALA A 69 5.06 0.17 1.37
N GLY A 70 6.15 0.34 2.13
CA GLY A 70 7.02 1.50 2.03
C GLY A 70 7.90 1.55 0.78
N ASP A 71 7.98 0.46 0.04
CA ASP A 71 8.72 0.31 -1.22
C ASP A 71 7.86 0.51 -2.49
N THR A 72 6.65 0.99 -2.32
CA THR A 72 5.73 1.24 -3.44
C THR A 72 5.18 2.66 -3.37
N LEU A 73 5.16 3.35 -4.50
CA LEU A 73 4.50 4.64 -4.68
C LEU A 73 3.34 4.50 -5.64
N ILE A 74 2.21 5.10 -5.31
CA ILE A 74 1.04 5.17 -6.17
C ILE A 74 0.85 6.62 -6.61
N VAL A 75 1.00 6.85 -7.90
CA VAL A 75 0.83 8.17 -8.52
C VAL A 75 -0.47 8.19 -9.29
N GLN A 76 -1.41 9.00 -8.82
CA GLN A 76 -2.71 9.19 -9.45
C GLN A 76 -3.17 10.64 -9.26
N PRO A 77 -3.80 11.25 -10.28
CA PRO A 77 -4.38 12.58 -10.16
C PRO A 77 -5.39 12.64 -9.00
N ASN A 78 -5.31 13.71 -8.20
CA ASN A 78 -6.24 13.99 -7.11
C ASN A 78 -6.33 12.91 -6.01
N ASN A 79 -5.36 11.99 -5.91
CA ASN A 79 -5.36 10.89 -4.93
C ASN A 79 -6.69 10.09 -4.89
N SER A 80 -7.34 9.92 -6.03
CA SER A 80 -8.66 9.27 -6.12
C SER A 80 -8.65 7.85 -5.57
N HIS A 81 -7.52 7.14 -5.67
CA HIS A 81 -7.34 5.80 -5.06
C HIS A 81 -7.56 5.78 -3.53
N LEU A 82 -7.16 6.84 -2.82
CA LEU A 82 -7.39 6.94 -1.36
C LEU A 82 -8.87 7.26 -1.06
N ILE A 83 -9.52 8.06 -1.91
CA ILE A 83 -10.94 8.38 -1.78
C ILE A 83 -11.79 7.13 -2.01
N ASP A 84 -11.43 6.32 -3.00
CA ASP A 84 -12.12 5.06 -3.30
C ASP A 84 -11.92 4.03 -2.19
N LEU A 85 -10.70 3.92 -1.66
CA LEU A 85 -10.38 3.08 -0.52
C LEU A 85 -11.23 3.47 0.71
N ASP A 86 -11.29 4.77 1.06
CA ASP A 86 -12.10 5.26 2.18
C ASP A 86 -13.58 4.96 1.99
N LYS A 87 -14.09 5.17 0.77
CA LYS A 87 -15.51 4.91 0.46
C LYS A 87 -15.90 3.44 0.64
N LEU A 88 -15.03 2.52 0.20
CA LEU A 88 -15.24 1.08 0.35
C LEU A 88 -15.01 0.62 1.79
N SER A 89 -14.07 1.24 2.50
CA SER A 89 -13.70 0.88 3.88
C SER A 89 -14.87 0.91 4.86
N LYS A 90 -15.81 1.83 4.63
CA LYS A 90 -17.04 1.98 5.45
C LYS A 90 -18.03 0.82 5.30
N ARG A 91 -17.77 -0.10 4.39
CA ARG A 91 -18.70 -1.18 4.00
C ARG A 91 -18.03 -2.55 3.93
N ALA A 92 -16.76 -2.65 4.29
CA ALA A 92 -15.99 -3.88 4.21
C ALA A 92 -15.02 -4.04 5.38
N ASP A 93 -14.82 -5.28 5.78
CA ASP A 93 -13.83 -5.65 6.80
C ASP A 93 -12.41 -5.55 6.25
N CYS A 94 -12.25 -5.81 4.95
CA CYS A 94 -11.01 -5.67 4.22
C CYS A 94 -11.27 -5.06 2.83
N VAL A 95 -10.42 -4.11 2.43
CA VAL A 95 -10.39 -3.58 1.07
C VAL A 95 -8.99 -3.72 0.51
N VAL A 96 -8.87 -4.37 -0.63
CA VAL A 96 -7.60 -4.67 -1.30
C VAL A 96 -7.51 -3.88 -2.60
N ALA A 97 -6.45 -3.14 -2.78
CA ALA A 97 -6.16 -2.51 -4.06
C ALA A 97 -5.59 -3.55 -5.04
N LEU A 98 -6.09 -3.55 -6.26
CA LEU A 98 -5.78 -4.55 -7.28
C LEU A 98 -5.24 -3.90 -8.55
N GLU A 99 -4.27 -4.55 -9.16
CA GLU A 99 -3.79 -4.22 -10.50
C GLU A 99 -3.92 -5.44 -11.40
N LYS A 100 -4.37 -5.20 -12.64
CA LYS A 100 -4.43 -6.26 -13.65
C LYS A 100 -3.08 -6.38 -14.34
N ILE A 101 -2.40 -7.49 -14.12
CA ILE A 101 -1.06 -7.75 -14.66
C ILE A 101 -1.02 -9.04 -15.50
N SER A 102 -0.09 -9.09 -16.44
CA SER A 102 0.08 -10.26 -17.33
C SER A 102 0.67 -11.47 -16.58
N GLU A 103 1.68 -11.21 -15.72
CA GLU A 103 2.45 -12.25 -15.01
C GLU A 103 2.29 -12.10 -13.48
N PRO A 104 1.21 -12.65 -12.91
CA PRO A 104 0.89 -12.48 -11.49
C PRO A 104 1.67 -13.39 -10.53
N SER A 105 2.48 -14.33 -11.01
CA SER A 105 3.15 -15.37 -10.20
C SER A 105 4.10 -14.84 -9.12
N ALA A 106 4.53 -13.57 -9.23
CA ALA A 106 5.39 -12.92 -8.24
C ALA A 106 4.61 -12.24 -7.09
N TYR A 107 3.29 -12.23 -7.16
CA TYR A 107 2.41 -11.47 -6.26
C TYR A 107 1.37 -12.36 -5.57
N GLY A 108 0.77 -11.86 -4.50
CA GLY A 108 -0.50 -12.36 -4.04
C GLY A 108 -1.58 -12.08 -5.10
N VAL A 109 -2.41 -13.08 -5.40
CA VAL A 109 -3.40 -13.03 -6.48
C VAL A 109 -4.79 -13.23 -5.92
N ILE A 110 -5.74 -12.48 -6.46
CA ILE A 110 -7.14 -12.52 -6.05
C ILE A 110 -8.00 -13.15 -7.13
N VAL A 111 -8.92 -14.02 -6.72
CA VAL A 111 -10.10 -14.41 -7.49
C VAL A 111 -11.32 -13.73 -6.88
N GLY A 112 -12.15 -13.11 -7.69
CA GLY A 112 -13.33 -12.40 -7.21
C GLY A 112 -14.38 -12.21 -8.30
N LYS A 113 -15.62 -11.95 -7.87
CA LYS A 113 -16.74 -11.62 -8.77
C LYS A 113 -16.93 -10.12 -8.81
N ARG A 114 -16.94 -9.54 -10.01
CA ARG A 114 -17.27 -8.13 -10.20
C ARG A 114 -18.65 -7.84 -9.61
N THR A 115 -18.75 -6.72 -8.90
CA THR A 115 -20.01 -6.27 -8.30
C THR A 115 -20.31 -4.84 -8.70
N SER A 116 -21.58 -4.56 -9.03
CA SER A 116 -22.09 -3.21 -9.26
C SER A 116 -22.71 -2.58 -8.02
N LYS A 117 -22.69 -3.29 -6.88
CA LYS A 117 -23.27 -2.79 -5.61
C LYS A 117 -22.59 -1.51 -5.11
N TYR A 118 -21.34 -1.30 -5.50
CA TYR A 118 -20.54 -0.14 -5.09
C TYR A 118 -20.14 0.67 -6.32
N SER A 119 -20.47 1.97 -6.30
CA SER A 119 -20.04 2.94 -7.30
C SER A 119 -18.92 3.79 -6.72
N LEU A 120 -17.79 3.85 -7.42
CA LEU A 120 -16.62 4.62 -7.04
C LEU A 120 -16.54 5.92 -7.87
N PRO A 121 -16.04 7.03 -7.29
CA PRO A 121 -15.82 8.28 -8.01
C PRO A 121 -14.91 8.14 -9.23
N SER A 122 -13.92 7.24 -9.16
CA SER A 122 -12.99 6.93 -10.25
C SER A 122 -13.59 6.07 -11.36
N ASN A 123 -14.78 5.51 -11.19
CA ASN A 123 -15.34 4.43 -12.02
C ASN A 123 -14.54 3.12 -11.99
N ASP A 124 -13.70 2.93 -11.00
CA ASP A 124 -12.92 1.71 -10.84
C ASP A 124 -13.84 0.49 -10.60
N LYS A 125 -13.36 -0.67 -11.05
CA LYS A 125 -14.12 -1.90 -10.91
C LYS A 125 -13.97 -2.44 -9.48
N VAL A 126 -15.10 -2.82 -8.89
CA VAL A 126 -15.13 -3.43 -7.56
C VAL A 126 -15.43 -4.92 -7.69
N TYR A 127 -14.74 -5.72 -6.87
CA TYR A 127 -14.87 -7.17 -6.80
C TYR A 127 -15.23 -7.60 -5.38
N LYS A 128 -16.15 -8.54 -5.23
CA LYS A 128 -16.29 -9.35 -4.03
C LYS A 128 -15.26 -10.46 -4.12
N ILE A 129 -14.29 -10.48 -3.20
CA ILE A 129 -13.22 -11.47 -3.21
C ILE A 129 -13.74 -12.82 -2.71
N THR A 130 -13.36 -13.88 -3.40
CA THR A 130 -13.72 -15.26 -3.07
C THR A 130 -12.51 -16.14 -2.81
N GLN A 131 -11.32 -15.73 -3.26
CA GLN A 131 -10.07 -16.42 -3.00
C GLN A 131 -8.87 -15.46 -3.07
N ALA A 132 -7.88 -15.70 -2.21
CA ALA A 132 -6.58 -15.05 -2.22
C ALA A 132 -5.47 -16.11 -2.12
N VAL A 133 -4.47 -16.06 -2.99
CA VAL A 133 -3.37 -17.03 -3.01
C VAL A 133 -2.04 -16.30 -3.19
N GLU A 134 -1.11 -16.54 -2.28
CA GLU A 134 0.25 -15.99 -2.38
C GLU A 134 1.06 -16.74 -3.43
N LYS A 135 1.58 -16.00 -4.41
CA LYS A 135 2.49 -16.49 -5.46
C LYS A 135 2.08 -17.86 -6.03
N PRO A 136 0.90 -17.95 -6.65
CA PRO A 136 0.37 -19.22 -7.09
C PRO A 136 1.27 -19.86 -8.16
N SER A 137 1.49 -21.18 -8.06
CA SER A 137 2.27 -21.96 -9.02
C SER A 137 1.62 -22.06 -10.41
N LYS A 138 0.30 -21.85 -10.47
CA LYS A 138 -0.49 -21.80 -11.70
C LYS A 138 -1.27 -20.51 -11.75
N LYS A 139 -1.42 -19.93 -12.94
CA LYS A 139 -2.21 -18.71 -13.13
C LYS A 139 -3.69 -18.98 -12.84
N ILE A 140 -4.19 -18.44 -11.74
CA ILE A 140 -5.60 -18.56 -11.33
C ILE A 140 -6.40 -17.30 -11.64
N SER A 141 -5.73 -16.14 -11.73
CA SER A 141 -6.30 -14.85 -12.05
C SER A 141 -5.17 -13.94 -12.55
N ASN A 142 -5.52 -12.77 -13.06
CA ASN A 142 -4.57 -11.70 -13.38
C ASN A 142 -4.74 -10.47 -12.48
N LEU A 143 -5.51 -10.58 -11.41
CA LEU A 143 -5.71 -9.53 -10.42
C LEU A 143 -4.70 -9.72 -9.29
N ALA A 144 -3.64 -8.92 -9.30
CA ALA A 144 -2.61 -8.95 -8.27
C ALA A 144 -2.92 -7.97 -7.14
N ILE A 145 -2.60 -8.37 -5.91
CA ILE A 145 -2.69 -7.52 -4.73
C ILE A 145 -1.61 -6.45 -4.83
N MET A 146 -2.04 -5.21 -4.65
CA MET A 146 -1.12 -4.07 -4.58
C MET A 146 -0.82 -3.70 -3.13
N ALA A 147 0.18 -2.84 -2.98
CA ALA A 147 0.75 -2.47 -1.70
C ALA A 147 -0.12 -1.56 -0.83
N LEU A 148 -1.38 -1.32 -1.20
CA LEU A 148 -2.31 -0.46 -0.47
C LEU A 148 -3.59 -1.24 -0.12
N ASN A 149 -3.82 -1.45 1.17
CA ASN A 149 -4.96 -2.20 1.67
C ASN A 149 -5.55 -1.51 2.91
N LYS A 150 -6.84 -1.73 3.16
CA LYS A 150 -7.49 -1.33 4.41
C LYS A 150 -7.95 -2.57 5.15
N PHE A 151 -7.78 -2.59 6.45
CA PHE A 151 -8.23 -3.66 7.33
C PHE A 151 -8.99 -3.12 8.54
N THR A 152 -9.94 -3.93 9.03
CA THR A 152 -10.40 -3.84 10.41
C THR A 152 -9.36 -4.47 11.35
N PRO A 153 -9.38 -4.15 12.67
CA PRO A 153 -8.40 -4.69 13.62
C PRO A 153 -8.45 -6.21 13.77
N ASP A 154 -9.50 -6.88 13.28
CA ASP A 154 -9.60 -8.34 13.34
C ASP A 154 -8.49 -9.06 12.57
N VAL A 155 -7.93 -8.45 11.52
CA VAL A 155 -6.77 -9.00 10.82
C VAL A 155 -5.57 -9.23 11.74
N MET A 156 -5.41 -8.41 12.79
CA MET A 156 -4.33 -8.56 13.77
C MET A 156 -4.45 -9.86 14.57
N LYS A 157 -5.69 -10.26 14.91
CA LYS A 157 -5.97 -11.55 15.57
C LYS A 157 -5.70 -12.73 14.64
N ILE A 158 -6.04 -12.56 13.36
CA ILE A 158 -5.80 -13.56 12.31
C ILE A 158 -4.30 -13.76 12.11
N LEU A 159 -3.53 -12.70 11.88
CA LEU A 159 -2.09 -12.74 11.65
C LEU A 159 -1.30 -13.40 12.80
N LYS A 160 -1.79 -13.31 14.03
CA LYS A 160 -1.18 -13.98 15.18
C LYS A 160 -1.45 -15.49 15.25
N LYS A 161 -2.42 -16.01 14.49
CA LYS A 161 -2.90 -17.39 14.59
C LYS A 161 -2.65 -18.22 13.33
N ILE A 162 -2.59 -17.58 12.17
CA ILE A 162 -2.36 -18.31 10.91
C ILE A 162 -0.96 -18.95 10.91
N PRO A 163 -0.83 -20.17 10.38
CA PRO A 163 0.48 -20.80 10.21
C PRO A 163 1.31 -20.02 9.17
N ALA A 164 2.63 -20.20 9.22
CA ALA A 164 3.50 -19.74 8.15
C ALA A 164 3.14 -20.46 6.84
N GLY A 165 3.00 -19.66 5.78
CA GLY A 165 2.62 -20.10 4.44
C GLY A 165 3.81 -20.17 3.48
N TYR A 166 3.73 -19.48 2.35
CA TYR A 166 4.75 -19.48 1.32
C TYR A 166 6.14 -19.14 1.88
N ARG A 167 7.14 -20.01 1.64
CA ARG A 167 8.53 -19.95 2.14
C ARG A 167 8.67 -19.92 3.67
N GLY A 168 7.69 -20.40 4.40
CA GLY A 168 7.73 -20.39 5.86
C GLY A 168 7.48 -19.01 6.48
N GLU A 169 6.89 -18.09 5.74
CA GLU A 169 6.58 -16.72 6.16
C GLU A 169 5.10 -16.54 6.44
N ILE A 170 4.77 -15.64 7.36
CA ILE A 170 3.39 -15.18 7.58
C ILE A 170 3.07 -14.12 6.53
N GLN A 171 2.16 -14.45 5.61
CA GLN A 171 1.80 -13.60 4.49
C GLN A 171 0.49 -12.84 4.74
N ILE A 172 0.40 -11.61 4.27
CA ILE A 172 -0.83 -10.81 4.30
C ILE A 172 -1.92 -11.46 3.43
N THR A 173 -1.52 -12.08 2.32
CA THR A 173 -2.43 -12.78 1.41
C THR A 173 -3.13 -13.95 2.09
N ASP A 174 -2.42 -14.69 2.95
CA ASP A 174 -3.00 -15.79 3.72
C ASP A 174 -4.00 -15.27 4.77
N ALA A 175 -3.72 -14.11 5.38
CA ALA A 175 -4.68 -13.47 6.27
C ALA A 175 -5.96 -13.02 5.52
N ILE A 176 -5.82 -12.49 4.30
CA ILE A 176 -6.96 -12.13 3.44
C ILE A 176 -7.78 -13.39 3.11
N GLN A 177 -7.12 -14.50 2.76
CA GLN A 177 -7.82 -15.77 2.53
C GLN A 177 -8.58 -16.22 3.77
N HIS A 178 -7.97 -16.16 4.95
CA HIS A 178 -8.64 -16.52 6.19
C HIS A 178 -9.87 -15.62 6.47
N MET A 179 -9.81 -14.32 6.15
CA MET A 179 -10.98 -13.43 6.25
C MET A 179 -12.10 -13.87 5.31
N VAL A 180 -11.76 -14.27 4.07
CA VAL A 180 -12.73 -14.80 3.09
C VAL A 180 -13.39 -16.07 3.61
N ASP A 181 -12.60 -17.03 4.13
CA ASP A 181 -13.10 -18.31 4.67
C ASP A 181 -13.99 -18.10 5.89
N SER A 182 -13.72 -17.06 6.67
CA SER A 182 -14.53 -16.63 7.82
C SER A 182 -15.77 -15.80 7.42
N GLN A 183 -16.10 -15.76 6.12
CA GLN A 183 -17.24 -15.03 5.56
C GLN A 183 -17.26 -13.52 5.83
N MET A 184 -16.11 -12.93 6.13
CA MET A 184 -15.97 -11.50 6.29
C MET A 184 -16.19 -10.78 4.94
N ASN A 185 -16.54 -9.51 4.98
CA ASN A 185 -16.77 -8.74 3.77
C ASN A 185 -15.45 -8.23 3.19
N VAL A 186 -14.82 -9.03 2.31
CA VAL A 186 -13.58 -8.69 1.62
C VAL A 186 -13.89 -8.17 0.23
N LEU A 187 -13.50 -6.93 -0.05
CA LEU A 187 -13.65 -6.26 -1.34
C LEU A 187 -12.30 -5.96 -1.97
N GLY A 188 -12.28 -5.91 -3.29
CA GLY A 188 -11.14 -5.44 -4.05
C GLY A 188 -11.57 -4.35 -5.02
N TYR A 189 -10.70 -3.38 -5.30
CA TYR A 189 -10.92 -2.43 -6.39
C TYR A 189 -9.72 -2.40 -7.33
N GLU A 190 -9.99 -2.44 -8.63
CA GLU A 190 -8.98 -2.42 -9.69
C GLU A 190 -8.66 -0.96 -10.03
N TYR A 191 -7.41 -0.55 -9.90
CA TYR A 191 -6.96 0.79 -10.23
C TYR A 191 -7.31 1.19 -11.66
N HIS A 192 -7.70 2.45 -11.82
CA HIS A 192 -7.91 3.06 -13.13
C HIS A 192 -6.59 3.17 -13.93
N HIS A 193 -6.69 3.19 -15.25
CA HIS A 193 -5.54 3.30 -16.18
C HIS A 193 -4.69 4.56 -15.98
N SER A 194 -5.20 5.61 -15.33
CA SER A 194 -4.44 6.81 -14.97
C SER A 194 -3.55 6.64 -13.75
N CYS A 195 -3.65 5.51 -13.05
CA CYS A 195 -2.82 5.19 -11.91
C CYS A 195 -1.49 4.60 -12.37
N THR A 196 -0.39 5.11 -11.86
CA THR A 196 0.95 4.54 -12.07
C THR A 196 1.48 4.05 -10.74
N ARG A 197 1.77 2.76 -10.65
CA ARG A 197 2.50 2.18 -9.53
C ARG A 197 3.99 2.21 -9.84
N LEU A 198 4.76 2.75 -8.92
CA LEU A 198 6.21 2.76 -8.95
C LEU A 198 6.72 1.90 -7.81
N ASP A 199 7.36 0.81 -8.16
CA ASP A 199 8.06 -0.08 -7.25
C ASP A 199 9.48 0.45 -7.06
N ILE A 200 9.98 0.47 -5.82
CA ILE A 200 11.34 0.89 -5.49
C ILE A 200 12.11 -0.18 -4.69
N GLY A 201 11.64 -1.43 -4.76
CA GLY A 201 12.20 -2.57 -4.00
C GLY A 201 13.49 -3.14 -4.58
N THR A 202 13.86 -2.82 -5.84
CA THR A 202 15.12 -3.23 -6.47
C THR A 202 15.86 -2.03 -7.06
N PRO A 203 17.19 -2.13 -7.31
CA PRO A 203 17.95 -1.04 -7.96
C PRO A 203 17.34 -0.61 -9.30
N ASP A 204 16.91 -1.55 -10.13
CA ASP A 204 16.35 -1.28 -11.45
C ASP A 204 14.98 -0.58 -11.35
N THR A 205 14.07 -1.09 -10.48
CA THR A 205 12.76 -0.46 -10.28
C THR A 205 12.88 0.90 -9.63
N TYR A 206 13.83 1.09 -8.71
CA TYR A 206 14.16 2.39 -8.12
C TYR A 206 14.63 3.39 -9.19
N TRP A 207 15.52 2.97 -10.10
CA TRP A 207 15.96 3.81 -11.21
C TRP A 207 14.81 4.24 -12.12
N HIS A 208 13.91 3.32 -12.45
CA HIS A 208 12.70 3.62 -13.23
C HIS A 208 11.78 4.61 -12.50
N ALA A 209 11.60 4.45 -11.21
CA ALA A 209 10.80 5.37 -10.39
C ALA A 209 11.39 6.79 -10.38
N GLN A 210 12.73 6.93 -10.26
CA GLN A 210 13.41 8.23 -10.35
C GLN A 210 13.21 8.89 -11.71
N GLN A 211 13.36 8.15 -12.81
CA GLN A 211 13.14 8.67 -14.17
C GLN A 211 11.68 9.16 -14.34
N HIS A 212 10.71 8.40 -13.82
CA HIS A 212 9.31 8.78 -13.87
C HIS A 212 9.03 10.05 -13.06
N SER A 213 9.55 10.13 -11.85
CA SER A 213 9.46 11.31 -10.98
C SER A 213 10.02 12.56 -11.65
N LYS A 214 11.19 12.43 -12.30
CA LYS A 214 11.79 13.54 -13.06
C LYS A 214 10.87 14.02 -14.20
N LYS A 215 10.25 13.09 -14.94
CA LYS A 215 9.31 13.44 -16.02
C LYS A 215 8.04 14.14 -15.49
N LEU A 216 7.56 13.76 -14.32
CA LEU A 216 6.42 14.43 -13.69
C LEU A 216 6.79 15.87 -13.27
N ALA A 217 7.94 16.03 -12.62
CA ALA A 217 8.43 17.35 -12.18
C ALA A 217 8.71 18.32 -13.35
N SER A 218 8.98 17.81 -14.56
CA SER A 218 9.22 18.64 -15.74
C SER A 218 7.95 19.11 -16.45
N LYS A 219 6.77 18.56 -16.07
CA LYS A 219 5.46 18.89 -16.66
C LYS A 219 4.65 19.89 -15.83
N GLY A 220 5.07 20.20 -14.62
CA GLY A 220 4.50 21.21 -13.71
C GLY A 220 5.41 22.41 -13.62
#